data_3f7fe8826edce9b117ed1468c75f258d
#
_entry.id   3f7fe8826edce9b117ed1468c75f258d
#
_cell.length_a   1.000
_cell.length_b   1.000
_cell.length_c   1.000
_cell.angle_alpha   90.00
_cell.angle_beta   90.00
_cell.angle_gamma   90.00
#
_symmetry.space_group_name_H-M   'P 1'
#
loop_
_entity.id
_entity.type
_entity.pdbx_description
1 polymer ?
#
loop_
_entity_poly.entity_id
_entity_poly.type
_entity_poly.pdbx_seq_one_letter_code
_entity_poly.pdbx_strand_id
1 'polypeptide(L)'
;MTLRYDVGIINPFLDAVVGVLGMMASMEVTLGKPYINSKRSAAGDVTGTIGISGTVDGIMSLTLDEPVILRIVNNMLAENYTEINDEIADAVGELTNMIAGQARQDLTKQGMTLKSSTPTVIIGKGHRISHITSAPILAIPFSTPEGSLVVEVSFESEGTEPA
;
A
#
# COMPACT_ATOMS: atom_id res chain seq x y z
N MET A 1 -5.12 -20.17 -13.26
CA MET A 1 -3.87 -20.19 -12.48
C MET A 1 -4.07 -19.41 -11.20
N THR A 2 -3.80 -20.02 -10.07
CA THR A 2 -3.96 -19.34 -8.77
C THR A 2 -2.70 -18.52 -8.47
N LEU A 3 -2.86 -17.24 -8.23
CA LEU A 3 -1.74 -16.38 -7.83
C LEU A 3 -1.32 -16.74 -6.40
N ARG A 4 -0.06 -17.03 -6.21
CA ARG A 4 0.52 -17.30 -4.90
C ARG A 4 1.14 -16.05 -4.33
N TYR A 5 0.81 -15.75 -3.08
CA TYR A 5 1.45 -14.67 -2.34
C TYR A 5 2.76 -15.18 -1.72
N ASP A 6 3.72 -15.44 -2.59
CA ASP A 6 5.08 -15.84 -2.21
C ASP A 6 6.03 -14.64 -2.31
N VAL A 7 7.33 -14.90 -2.19
CA VAL A 7 8.35 -13.83 -2.25
C VAL A 7 8.32 -13.07 -3.58
N GLY A 8 7.87 -13.71 -4.66
CA GLY A 8 7.73 -13.06 -5.96
C GLY A 8 6.66 -11.97 -5.98
N ILE A 9 5.67 -12.03 -5.10
CA ILE A 9 4.65 -11.00 -4.93
C ILE A 9 4.98 -10.10 -3.73
N ILE A 10 5.42 -10.68 -2.63
CA ILE A 10 5.72 -9.92 -1.40
C ILE A 10 6.86 -8.93 -1.64
N ASN A 11 7.98 -9.37 -2.20
CA ASN A 11 9.18 -8.56 -2.33
C ASN A 11 9.00 -7.29 -3.17
N PRO A 12 8.29 -7.30 -4.31
CA PRO A 12 8.06 -6.05 -5.07
C PRO A 12 7.39 -4.96 -4.23
N PHE A 13 6.38 -5.31 -3.45
CA PHE A 13 5.70 -4.33 -2.59
C PHE A 13 6.53 -3.93 -1.38
N LEU A 14 7.20 -4.90 -0.75
CA LEU A 14 8.11 -4.64 0.35
C LEU A 14 9.23 -3.69 -0.08
N ASP A 15 9.91 -4.01 -1.16
CA ASP A 15 11.02 -3.21 -1.68
C ASP A 15 10.55 -1.82 -2.13
N ALA A 16 9.32 -1.73 -2.66
CA ALA A 16 8.74 -0.45 -3.05
C ALA A 16 8.54 0.47 -1.83
N VAL A 17 8.00 -0.04 -0.74
CA VAL A 17 7.81 0.75 0.49
C VAL A 17 9.15 1.21 1.04
N VAL A 18 10.09 0.28 1.21
CA VAL A 18 11.42 0.59 1.76
C VAL A 18 12.14 1.61 0.86
N GLY A 19 12.12 1.40 -0.44
CA GLY A 19 12.80 2.27 -1.39
C GLY A 19 12.18 3.66 -1.49
N VAL A 20 10.86 3.74 -1.58
CA VAL A 20 10.15 5.03 -1.69
C VAL A 20 10.32 5.85 -0.40
N LEU A 21 10.12 5.26 0.77
CA LEU A 21 10.27 5.98 2.03
C LEU A 21 11.73 6.36 2.31
N GLY A 22 12.67 5.52 1.94
CA GLY A 22 14.10 5.82 2.04
C GLY A 22 14.51 6.99 1.15
N MET A 23 14.08 6.99 -0.11
CA MET A 23 14.43 8.00 -1.09
C MET A 23 13.70 9.33 -0.86
N MET A 24 12.40 9.28 -0.62
CA MET A 24 11.55 10.47 -0.57
C MET A 24 11.49 11.11 0.81
N ALA A 25 11.56 10.32 1.86
CA ALA A 25 11.39 10.79 3.24
C ALA A 25 12.62 10.57 4.12
N SER A 26 13.68 9.99 3.58
CA SER A 26 14.89 9.62 4.34
C SER A 26 14.55 8.82 5.61
N MET A 27 13.58 7.92 5.49
CA MET A 27 13.10 7.10 6.61
C MET A 27 13.45 5.64 6.42
N GLU A 28 13.93 5.02 7.49
CA GLU A 28 14.03 3.58 7.58
C GLU A 28 12.78 3.04 8.28
N VAL A 29 12.25 1.94 7.74
CA VAL A 29 11.10 1.25 8.31
C VAL A 29 11.48 -0.16 8.69
N THR A 30 10.88 -0.68 9.75
CA THR A 30 11.11 -2.06 10.18
C THR A 30 10.00 -2.94 9.65
N LEU A 31 10.38 -3.93 8.85
CA LEU A 31 9.43 -4.90 8.31
C LEU A 31 8.93 -5.82 9.42
N GLY A 32 7.61 -5.95 9.52
CA GLY A 32 6.97 -6.99 10.30
C GLY A 32 6.79 -8.26 9.47
N LYS A 33 6.08 -9.24 10.02
CA LYS A 33 5.84 -10.51 9.33
C LYS A 33 4.61 -10.37 8.42
N PRO A 34 4.76 -10.55 7.10
CA PRO A 34 3.61 -10.59 6.20
C PRO A 34 2.62 -11.69 6.58
N TYR A 35 1.35 -11.42 6.42
CA TYR A 35 0.29 -12.38 6.78
C TYR A 35 -0.93 -12.23 5.87
N ILE A 36 -1.77 -13.27 5.84
CA ILE A 36 -3.07 -13.17 5.18
C ILE A 36 -4.06 -12.57 6.19
N ASN A 37 -4.66 -11.45 5.82
CA ASN A 37 -5.59 -10.74 6.69
C ASN A 37 -6.98 -11.38 6.60
N SER A 38 -7.26 -12.33 7.48
CA SER A 38 -8.55 -13.02 7.53
C SER A 38 -9.69 -12.12 8.01
N LYS A 39 -9.40 -11.07 8.73
CA LYS A 39 -10.41 -10.08 9.16
C LYS A 39 -10.86 -9.18 8.01
N ARG A 40 -10.13 -9.16 6.91
CA ARG A 40 -10.42 -8.44 5.67
C ARG A 40 -10.63 -6.93 5.87
N SER A 41 -10.07 -6.38 6.93
CA SER A 41 -10.10 -4.94 7.20
C SER A 41 -8.80 -4.49 7.84
N ALA A 42 -8.43 -3.24 7.57
CA ALA A 42 -7.32 -2.56 8.22
C ALA A 42 -7.83 -1.28 8.90
N ALA A 43 -7.21 -0.91 10.00
CA ALA A 43 -7.55 0.30 10.73
C ALA A 43 -6.38 1.28 10.72
N GLY A 44 -6.67 2.57 10.63
CA GLY A 44 -5.66 3.64 10.65
C GLY A 44 -6.31 5.00 10.60
N ASP A 45 -5.53 6.00 10.26
CA ASP A 45 -5.99 7.39 10.24
C ASP A 45 -6.09 7.94 8.81
N VAL A 46 -5.32 7.38 7.88
CA VAL A 46 -5.39 7.71 6.46
C VAL A 46 -5.08 6.47 5.63
N THR A 47 -5.81 6.31 4.53
CA THR A 47 -5.58 5.20 3.59
C THR A 47 -5.58 5.72 2.16
N GLY A 48 -4.56 5.32 1.38
CA GLY A 48 -4.58 5.45 -0.06
C GLY A 48 -4.89 4.10 -0.69
N THR A 49 -5.80 4.07 -1.66
CA THR A 49 -6.15 2.85 -2.40
C THR A 49 -5.94 3.07 -3.88
N ILE A 50 -5.55 2.01 -4.58
CA ILE A 50 -5.33 2.05 -6.02
C ILE A 50 -5.70 0.71 -6.64
N GLY A 51 -6.43 0.75 -7.74
CA GLY A 51 -6.74 -0.45 -8.51
C GLY A 51 -5.59 -0.84 -9.41
N ILE A 52 -5.37 -2.12 -9.57
CA ILE A 52 -4.35 -2.70 -10.45
C ILE A 52 -5.06 -3.67 -11.39
N SER A 53 -4.75 -3.60 -12.68
CA SER A 53 -5.39 -4.43 -13.69
C SER A 53 -4.39 -4.90 -14.75
N GLY A 54 -4.76 -5.92 -15.49
CA GLY A 54 -3.94 -6.47 -16.56
C GLY A 54 -3.84 -7.98 -16.48
N THR A 55 -2.63 -8.52 -16.36
CA THR A 55 -2.41 -9.97 -16.19
C THR A 55 -3.21 -10.53 -15.02
N VAL A 56 -3.33 -9.75 -13.95
CA VAL A 56 -4.24 -10.01 -12.83
C VAL A 56 -4.96 -8.71 -12.49
N ASP A 57 -6.13 -8.82 -11.89
CA ASP A 57 -6.87 -7.67 -11.38
C ASP A 57 -6.80 -7.66 -9.86
N GLY A 58 -6.62 -6.48 -9.29
CA GLY A 58 -6.51 -6.39 -7.85
C GLY A 58 -6.59 -4.98 -7.32
N ILE A 59 -6.30 -4.88 -6.05
CA ILE A 59 -6.29 -3.61 -5.32
C ILE A 59 -5.10 -3.60 -4.37
N MET A 60 -4.48 -2.43 -4.25
CA MET A 60 -3.47 -2.17 -3.22
C MET A 60 -3.99 -1.05 -2.32
N SER A 61 -3.79 -1.18 -1.04
CA SER A 61 -4.03 -0.09 -0.08
C SER A 61 -2.79 0.15 0.78
N LEU A 62 -2.62 1.41 1.16
CA LEU A 62 -1.59 1.86 2.09
C LEU A 62 -2.31 2.57 3.23
N THR A 63 -2.28 1.98 4.42
CA THR A 63 -2.94 2.53 5.61
C THR A 63 -1.88 2.93 6.64
N LEU A 64 -1.99 4.17 7.14
CA LEU A 64 -0.99 4.74 8.03
C LEU A 64 -1.64 5.38 9.25
N ASP A 65 -0.90 5.34 10.36
CA ASP A 65 -1.21 6.13 11.54
C ASP A 65 -0.86 7.61 11.29
N GLU A 66 -1.60 8.51 11.92
CA GLU A 66 -1.37 9.96 11.75
C GLU A 66 0.08 10.38 12.04
N PRO A 67 0.70 9.98 13.16
CA PRO A 67 2.09 10.38 13.42
C PRO A 67 3.07 9.89 12.34
N VAL A 68 2.80 8.75 11.74
CA VAL A 68 3.66 8.19 10.69
C VAL A 68 3.58 9.03 9.42
N ILE A 69 2.35 9.32 8.95
CA ILE A 69 2.20 10.12 7.73
C ILE A 69 2.70 11.55 7.92
N LEU A 70 2.52 12.13 9.10
CA LEU A 70 3.04 13.46 9.40
C LEU A 70 4.58 13.47 9.30
N ARG A 71 5.25 12.46 9.84
CA ARG A 71 6.71 12.34 9.74
C ARG A 71 7.15 12.21 8.28
N ILE A 72 6.48 11.36 7.51
CA ILE A 72 6.81 11.15 6.09
C ILE A 72 6.69 12.45 5.31
N VAL A 73 5.55 13.12 5.41
CA VAL A 73 5.27 14.32 4.61
C VAL A 73 6.14 15.49 5.07
N ASN A 74 6.35 15.67 6.36
CA ASN A 74 7.22 16.72 6.87
C ASN A 74 8.66 16.53 6.38
N ASN A 75 9.14 15.30 6.30
CA ASN A 75 10.46 15.01 5.73
C ASN A 75 10.49 15.26 4.22
N MET A 76 9.44 14.87 3.49
CA MET A 76 9.36 15.05 2.04
C MET A 76 9.33 16.50 1.60
N LEU A 77 8.57 17.34 2.32
CA LEU A 77 8.25 18.71 1.94
C LEU A 77 9.00 19.75 2.78
N ALA A 78 9.83 19.34 3.73
CA ALA A 78 10.50 20.22 4.68
C ALA A 78 9.49 21.13 5.41
N GLU A 79 8.39 20.54 5.89
CA GLU A 79 7.30 21.22 6.57
C GLU A 79 7.17 20.75 8.02
N ASN A 80 6.29 21.38 8.78
CA ASN A 80 6.02 21.07 10.19
C ASN A 80 4.51 20.90 10.42
N TYR A 81 3.86 20.07 9.62
CA TYR A 81 2.44 19.76 9.79
C TYR A 81 2.22 19.02 11.13
N THR A 82 1.16 19.38 11.84
CA THR A 82 0.78 18.79 13.13
C THR A 82 -0.52 18.01 13.05
N GLU A 83 -1.22 18.09 11.92
CA GLU A 83 -2.48 17.36 11.69
C GLU A 83 -2.64 17.03 10.21
N ILE A 84 -3.48 16.07 9.90
CA ILE A 84 -3.79 15.70 8.52
C ILE A 84 -4.64 16.81 7.89
N ASN A 85 -4.20 17.27 6.72
CA ASN A 85 -4.86 18.30 5.92
C ASN A 85 -4.89 17.87 4.44
N ASP A 86 -5.39 18.76 3.57
CA ASP A 86 -5.51 18.46 2.14
C ASP A 86 -4.15 18.18 1.48
N GLU A 87 -3.09 18.88 1.89
CA GLU A 87 -1.75 18.65 1.35
C GLU A 87 -1.21 17.29 1.76
N ILE A 88 -1.51 16.84 2.98
CA ILE A 88 -1.16 15.49 3.42
C ILE A 88 -1.95 14.44 2.65
N ALA A 89 -3.23 14.69 2.39
CA ALA A 89 -4.05 13.80 1.58
C ALA A 89 -3.47 13.65 0.17
N ASP A 90 -3.08 14.74 -0.46
CA ASP A 90 -2.44 14.72 -1.78
C ASP A 90 -1.14 13.92 -1.75
N ALA A 91 -0.33 14.09 -0.72
CA ALA A 91 0.91 13.35 -0.54
C ALA A 91 0.67 11.85 -0.35
N VAL A 92 -0.38 11.46 0.36
CA VAL A 92 -0.76 10.03 0.51
C VAL A 92 -1.11 9.43 -0.85
N GLY A 93 -1.87 10.15 -1.67
CA GLY A 93 -2.17 9.72 -3.04
C GLY A 93 -0.90 9.53 -3.86
N GLU A 94 0.03 10.47 -3.78
CA GLU A 94 1.31 10.39 -4.48
C GLU A 94 2.15 9.20 -4.01
N LEU A 95 2.26 8.99 -2.70
CA LEU A 95 2.98 7.84 -2.12
C LEU A 95 2.36 6.52 -2.58
N THR A 96 1.04 6.43 -2.54
CA THR A 96 0.31 5.24 -2.99
C THR A 96 0.63 4.94 -4.44
N ASN A 97 0.62 5.97 -5.29
CA ASN A 97 0.94 5.85 -6.70
C ASN A 97 2.40 5.43 -6.93
N MET A 98 3.33 6.00 -6.20
CA MET A 98 4.76 5.69 -6.31
C MET A 98 5.06 4.24 -5.88
N ILE A 99 4.48 3.80 -4.77
CA ILE A 99 4.67 2.43 -4.28
C ILE A 99 4.08 1.43 -5.26
N ALA A 100 2.86 1.64 -5.72
CA ALA A 100 2.22 0.78 -6.72
C ALA A 100 3.02 0.75 -8.03
N GLY A 101 3.51 1.90 -8.48
CA GLY A 101 4.31 2.02 -9.69
C GLY A 101 5.63 1.25 -9.60
N GLN A 102 6.33 1.37 -8.48
CA GLN A 102 7.59 0.64 -8.27
C GLN A 102 7.34 -0.87 -8.21
N ALA A 103 6.31 -1.30 -7.50
CA ALA A 103 5.96 -2.72 -7.42
C ALA A 103 5.57 -3.27 -8.80
N ARG A 104 4.81 -2.51 -9.60
CA ARG A 104 4.45 -2.92 -10.96
C ARG A 104 5.67 -3.11 -11.85
N GLN A 105 6.68 -2.22 -11.75
CA GLN A 105 7.92 -2.38 -12.51
C GLN A 105 8.62 -3.70 -12.19
N ASP A 106 8.70 -4.05 -10.93
CA ASP A 106 9.32 -5.31 -10.51
C ASP A 106 8.50 -6.51 -10.95
N LEU A 107 7.17 -6.43 -10.89
CA LEU A 107 6.29 -7.49 -11.37
C LEU A 107 6.36 -7.65 -12.89
N THR A 108 6.58 -6.57 -13.63
CA THR A 108 6.80 -6.61 -15.08
C THR A 108 8.01 -7.45 -15.43
N LYS A 109 9.07 -7.39 -14.63
CA LYS A 109 10.27 -8.22 -14.82
C LYS A 109 9.97 -9.71 -14.65
N GLN A 110 8.87 -10.06 -13.99
CA GLN A 110 8.40 -11.43 -13.82
C GLN A 110 7.40 -11.85 -14.91
N GLY A 111 7.20 -11.01 -15.92
CA GLY A 111 6.30 -11.31 -17.03
C GLY A 111 4.86 -10.84 -16.85
N MET A 112 4.58 -10.05 -15.83
CA MET A 112 3.24 -9.52 -15.59
C MET A 112 3.10 -8.13 -16.22
N THR A 113 2.07 -7.93 -17.05
CA THR A 113 1.74 -6.62 -17.62
C THR A 113 0.59 -6.01 -16.80
N LEU A 114 0.87 -4.95 -16.08
CA LEU A 114 -0.05 -4.34 -15.14
C LEU A 114 -0.21 -2.84 -15.37
N LYS A 115 -1.42 -2.34 -15.11
CA LYS A 115 -1.76 -0.91 -15.11
C LYS A 115 -2.36 -0.57 -13.75
N SER A 116 -2.27 0.68 -13.36
CA SER A 116 -2.91 1.16 -12.13
C SER A 116 -3.87 2.31 -12.44
N SER A 117 -4.92 2.41 -11.62
CA SER A 117 -5.89 3.51 -11.67
C SER A 117 -5.35 4.75 -10.97
N THR A 118 -6.15 5.81 -10.92
CA THR A 118 -5.89 6.98 -10.07
C THR A 118 -6.13 6.58 -8.61
N PRO A 119 -5.25 6.93 -7.68
CA PRO A 119 -5.45 6.61 -6.28
C PRO A 119 -6.62 7.38 -5.66
N THR A 120 -7.28 6.76 -4.69
CA THR A 120 -8.29 7.38 -3.83
C THR A 120 -7.74 7.45 -2.42
N VAL A 121 -7.94 8.58 -1.74
CA VAL A 121 -7.47 8.79 -0.37
C VAL A 121 -8.67 8.93 0.56
N ILE A 122 -8.63 8.21 1.68
CA ILE A 122 -9.65 8.22 2.71
C ILE A 122 -9.02 8.69 4.01
N ILE A 123 -9.61 9.72 4.60
CA ILE A 123 -9.13 10.30 5.86
C ILE A 123 -10.22 10.12 6.92
N GLY A 124 -9.81 9.69 8.09
CA GLY A 124 -10.68 9.58 9.24
C GLY A 124 -9.95 8.91 10.39
N LYS A 125 -9.80 9.59 11.50
CA LYS A 125 -9.07 9.07 12.65
C LYS A 125 -9.70 7.76 13.12
N GLY A 126 -8.88 6.71 13.19
CA GLY A 126 -9.35 5.38 13.59
C GLY A 126 -10.32 4.73 12.61
N HIS A 127 -10.31 5.10 11.32
CA HIS A 127 -11.19 4.49 10.34
C HIS A 127 -10.80 3.04 10.04
N ARG A 128 -11.74 2.29 9.50
CA ARG A 128 -11.51 0.94 9.00
C ARG A 128 -11.79 0.88 7.51
N ILE A 129 -10.89 0.22 6.78
CA ILE A 129 -11.06 -0.08 5.37
C ILE A 129 -11.36 -1.57 5.23
N SER A 130 -12.45 -1.88 4.54
CA SER A 130 -12.79 -3.26 4.18
C SER A 130 -12.67 -3.43 2.68
N HIS A 131 -11.96 -4.47 2.26
CA HIS A 131 -11.79 -4.75 0.84
C HIS A 131 -12.93 -5.61 0.32
N ILE A 132 -13.60 -5.12 -0.74
CA ILE A 132 -14.67 -5.86 -1.43
C ILE A 132 -13.99 -6.74 -2.49
N THR A 133 -13.49 -7.86 -2.06
CA THR A 133 -12.87 -8.85 -2.94
C THR A 133 -13.06 -10.23 -2.33
N SER A 134 -13.17 -11.25 -3.16
CA SER A 134 -13.21 -12.64 -2.73
C SER A 134 -11.80 -13.25 -2.63
N ALA A 135 -10.80 -12.55 -3.20
CA ALA A 135 -9.42 -13.01 -3.16
C ALA A 135 -8.80 -12.82 -1.77
N PRO A 136 -7.79 -13.62 -1.40
CA PRO A 136 -7.07 -13.41 -0.16
C PRO A 136 -6.41 -12.01 -0.11
N ILE A 137 -6.34 -11.44 1.07
CA ILE A 137 -5.69 -10.15 1.30
C ILE A 137 -4.35 -10.40 1.97
N LEU A 138 -3.27 -10.10 1.26
CA LEU A 138 -1.92 -10.14 1.81
C LEU A 138 -1.64 -8.82 2.51
N ALA A 139 -1.27 -8.85 3.78
CA ALA A 139 -0.87 -7.68 4.56
C ALA A 139 0.65 -7.71 4.80
N ILE A 140 1.31 -6.61 4.50
CA ILE A 140 2.74 -6.43 4.72
C ILE A 140 2.88 -5.26 5.72
N PRO A 141 3.10 -5.56 7.01
CA PRO A 141 3.17 -4.53 8.03
C PRO A 141 4.58 -3.97 8.17
N PHE A 142 4.65 -2.69 8.50
CA PHE A 142 5.90 -1.99 8.80
C PHE A 142 5.70 -1.18 10.08
N SER A 143 6.78 -0.98 10.82
CA SER A 143 6.78 -0.12 11.99
C SER A 143 7.87 0.94 11.90
N THR A 144 7.61 2.06 12.55
CA THR A 144 8.52 3.19 12.71
C THR A 144 8.47 3.63 14.18
N PRO A 145 9.40 4.48 14.64
CA PRO A 145 9.30 5.04 16.00
C PRO A 145 8.00 5.80 16.25
N GLU A 146 7.36 6.34 15.21
CA GLU A 146 6.12 7.13 15.32
C GLU A 146 4.86 6.27 15.32
N GLY A 147 4.92 5.05 14.79
CA GLY A 147 3.75 4.18 14.69
C GLY A 147 3.88 3.19 13.53
N SER A 148 2.74 2.78 13.00
CA SER A 148 2.66 1.68 12.03
C SER A 148 2.10 2.13 10.68
N LEU A 149 2.47 1.38 9.66
CA LEU A 149 1.83 1.43 8.36
C LEU A 149 1.71 0.00 7.81
N VAL A 150 0.72 -0.22 6.97
CA VAL A 150 0.52 -1.53 6.35
C VAL A 150 0.18 -1.35 4.88
N VAL A 151 0.83 -2.16 4.04
CA VAL A 151 0.42 -2.31 2.66
C VAL A 151 -0.38 -3.60 2.56
N GLU A 152 -1.57 -3.51 1.98
CA GLU A 152 -2.39 -4.66 1.69
C GLU A 152 -2.59 -4.80 0.20
N VAL A 153 -2.48 -6.01 -0.32
CA VAL A 153 -2.74 -6.31 -1.72
C VAL A 153 -3.67 -7.51 -1.80
N SER A 154 -4.59 -7.45 -2.77
CA SER A 154 -5.48 -8.56 -3.07
C SER A 154 -5.59 -8.67 -4.58
N PHE A 155 -5.21 -9.81 -5.11
CA PHE A 155 -5.25 -10.07 -6.55
C PHE A 155 -6.16 -11.25 -6.86
N GLU A 156 -7.04 -11.05 -7.82
CA GLU A 156 -7.84 -12.12 -8.40
C GLU A 156 -7.06 -12.72 -9.56
N SER A 157 -6.93 -14.03 -9.57
CA SER A 157 -6.25 -14.71 -10.66
C SER A 157 -7.16 -14.74 -11.90
N GLU A 158 -6.54 -14.57 -13.08
CA GLU A 158 -7.23 -14.72 -14.35
C GLU A 158 -7.84 -16.11 -14.45
N GLY A 159 -9.12 -16.20 -14.83
CA GLY A 159 -9.84 -17.48 -14.98
C GLY A 159 -10.61 -17.94 -13.75
N THR A 160 -10.63 -17.19 -12.63
CA THR A 160 -11.61 -17.41 -11.58
C THR A 160 -12.93 -16.77 -12.01
N GLU A 161 -13.68 -17.48 -12.83
CA GLU A 161 -15.04 -17.06 -13.08
C GLU A 161 -15.86 -17.27 -11.82
N PRO A 162 -16.70 -16.29 -11.43
CA PRO A 162 -17.65 -16.52 -10.37
C PRO A 162 -18.57 -17.67 -10.80
N ALA A 163 -18.67 -18.66 -9.96
CA ALA A 163 -19.56 -19.78 -10.19
C ALA A 163 -21.03 -19.30 -10.29
#